data_c9eb9fbd983034e24ba1764ca54305ef
#
_entry.id   c9eb9fbd983034e24ba1764ca54305ef
#
_cell.length_a   1.000
_cell.length_b   1.000
_cell.length_c   1.000
_cell.angle_alpha   90.00
_cell.angle_beta   90.00
_cell.angle_gamma   90.00
#
_symmetry.space_group_name_H-M   'P 1'
#
loop_
_entity.id
_entity.type
_entity.pdbx_description
1 polymer ?
#
loop_
_entity_poly.entity_id
_entity_poly.type
_entity_poly.pdbx_seq_one_letter_code
_entity_poly.pdbx_strand_id
1 'polypeptide(L)'
;MYLCYHNISLSIVLSDLGWCIMNVCEKYGSIVENRIRIPIDKSKKKDMKKVYTYQTNEEIRKPTTLELFAGAGGLALGIEKAGFKTIGLIEFDKDASDTLRYNRPNWNVINDDIANISCLKLTDVFSISKGELDLLSGGAPCQSFSYAGKRLGLEDARGTLFYHYAKFLEQLQPKMFLFENVRGLLSHDKGNTYKTISNIFESCGYTIQKAVLNAWDFGVAQKRERLITIGIRNDLKEKISFDFPMPHKYKPVLRDILLDCPKSEGTPYSDYKREIFDLVPPGGYWRDIPEDVAKKYMKTCWNMEGGRTGILRRLSLDEPSLTVLTSPSQKQTDRCHPVESRPFTIRENARCQSFPDEWQFCGSISSQYKQVGNAVPVNLAYEIALKIKESLESM
;
A
#
# COMPACT_ATOMS: atom_id res chain seq x y z
N MET A 1 12.39 19.29 -31.59
CA MET A 1 12.07 17.93 -31.15
C MET A 1 12.36 17.89 -29.64
N TYR A 2 11.34 18.08 -28.83
CA TYR A 2 11.47 18.12 -27.35
C TYR A 2 11.38 16.69 -26.85
N LEU A 3 12.46 16.19 -26.23
CA LEU A 3 12.44 14.98 -25.40
C LEU A 3 12.55 15.44 -23.95
N CYS A 4 11.43 15.40 -23.23
CA CYS A 4 11.44 15.49 -21.76
C CYS A 4 11.92 14.17 -21.18
N TYR A 5 13.15 14.15 -20.63
CA TYR A 5 13.59 13.12 -19.71
C TYR A 5 13.86 13.76 -18.36
N HIS A 6 13.11 13.35 -17.35
CA HIS A 6 13.29 13.74 -15.96
C HIS A 6 14.53 12.99 -15.40
N ASN A 7 15.40 13.73 -14.69
CA ASN A 7 16.56 13.24 -13.93
C ASN A 7 17.81 12.78 -14.69
N ILE A 8 18.23 13.52 -15.73
CA ILE A 8 19.53 13.31 -16.37
C ILE A 8 20.38 14.57 -16.13
N SER A 9 21.53 14.43 -15.44
CA SER A 9 22.54 15.50 -15.46
C SER A 9 23.48 15.29 -16.65
N LEU A 10 23.52 16.25 -17.56
CA LEU A 10 24.41 16.26 -18.70
C LEU A 10 25.63 17.14 -18.36
N SER A 11 26.83 16.55 -18.32
CA SER A 11 28.07 17.33 -18.34
C SER A 11 28.76 17.20 -19.69
N ILE A 12 29.04 18.34 -20.32
CA ILE A 12 29.75 18.40 -21.59
C ILE A 12 31.21 18.78 -21.31
N VAL A 13 32.13 17.89 -21.62
CA VAL A 13 33.57 18.16 -21.56
C VAL A 13 34.09 18.34 -22.98
N LEU A 14 34.60 19.52 -23.28
CA LEU A 14 35.26 19.81 -24.57
C LEU A 14 36.73 19.36 -24.47
N SER A 15 37.13 18.44 -25.33
CA SER A 15 38.53 18.05 -25.48
C SER A 15 39.21 18.82 -26.63
N ASP A 16 40.49 19.13 -26.45
CA ASP A 16 41.31 19.79 -27.49
C ASP A 16 41.46 19.00 -28.80
N LEU A 17 40.94 17.77 -28.82
CA LEU A 17 41.00 16.85 -29.94
C LEU A 17 39.79 16.94 -30.91
N GLY A 18 38.90 17.92 -30.72
CA GLY A 18 37.77 18.15 -31.63
C GLY A 18 36.58 17.23 -31.46
N TRP A 19 36.39 16.63 -30.27
CA TRP A 19 35.27 15.78 -29.93
C TRP A 19 34.52 16.33 -28.67
N CYS A 20 33.21 16.24 -28.70
CA CYS A 20 32.37 16.53 -27.53
C CYS A 20 32.03 15.20 -26.84
N ILE A 21 32.39 15.07 -25.57
CA ILE A 21 32.02 13.90 -24.74
C ILE A 21 30.84 14.31 -23.88
N MET A 22 29.69 13.69 -24.09
CA MET A 22 28.53 13.81 -23.24
C MET A 22 28.56 12.68 -22.22
N ASN A 23 28.65 13.02 -20.93
CA ASN A 23 28.45 12.07 -19.84
C ASN A 23 27.00 12.16 -19.39
N VAL A 24 26.26 11.07 -19.53
CA VAL A 24 24.90 10.93 -19.01
C VAL A 24 25.00 10.22 -17.67
N CYS A 25 24.64 10.90 -16.60
CA CYS A 25 24.59 10.32 -15.26
C CYS A 25 23.14 10.02 -14.90
N GLU A 26 22.75 8.76 -14.86
CA GLU A 26 21.48 8.34 -14.28
C GLU A 26 21.61 8.25 -12.75
N LYS A 27 20.69 8.86 -12.03
CA LYS A 27 20.74 9.04 -10.56
C LYS A 27 20.24 7.83 -9.77
N TYR A 28 20.25 6.62 -10.34
CA TYR A 28 19.96 5.38 -9.62
C TYR A 28 20.96 4.28 -9.97
N GLY A 29 21.93 4.11 -9.12
CA GLY A 29 22.55 2.83 -8.73
C GLY A 29 23.48 2.12 -9.72
N SER A 30 23.72 2.59 -10.94
CA SER A 30 24.81 2.07 -11.77
C SER A 30 25.28 3.14 -12.75
N ILE A 31 26.59 3.42 -12.72
CA ILE A 31 27.24 4.30 -13.69
C ILE A 31 27.33 3.50 -14.99
N VAL A 32 26.42 3.78 -15.93
CA VAL A 32 26.63 3.35 -17.33
C VAL A 32 27.33 4.49 -18.04
N GLU A 33 28.65 4.38 -18.22
CA GLU A 33 29.40 5.28 -19.08
C GLU A 33 29.03 5.06 -20.56
N ASN A 34 27.98 5.69 -21.03
CA ASN A 34 27.74 5.81 -22.46
C ASN A 34 28.46 7.03 -23.00
N ARG A 35 29.67 6.84 -23.54
CA ARG A 35 30.44 7.88 -24.23
C ARG A 35 29.91 8.06 -25.64
N ILE A 36 29.04 9.05 -25.83
CA ILE A 36 28.60 9.44 -27.19
C ILE A 36 29.64 10.42 -27.72
N ARG A 37 30.31 10.06 -28.83
CA ARG A 37 31.25 10.94 -29.56
C ARG A 37 30.48 11.64 -30.67
N ILE A 38 30.36 12.95 -30.58
CA ILE A 38 29.78 13.79 -31.64
C ILE A 38 30.91 14.57 -32.33
N PRO A 39 31.09 14.48 -33.66
CA PRO A 39 32.10 15.28 -34.37
C PRO A 39 31.70 16.77 -34.33
N ILE A 40 32.66 17.64 -34.00
CA ILE A 40 32.46 19.08 -33.95
C ILE A 40 32.93 19.66 -35.31
N ASP A 41 32.05 20.40 -35.96
CA ASP A 41 32.41 21.18 -37.15
C ASP A 41 33.38 22.31 -36.74
N LYS A 42 34.63 22.20 -37.21
CA LYS A 42 35.72 23.13 -36.88
C LYS A 42 35.50 24.56 -37.39
N SER A 43 34.55 24.78 -38.31
CA SER A 43 34.26 26.10 -38.91
C SER A 43 33.52 27.04 -37.94
N LYS A 44 32.93 26.53 -36.86
CA LYS A 44 32.13 27.29 -35.87
C LYS A 44 32.85 27.57 -34.57
N LYS A 45 34.15 27.46 -34.50
CA LYS A 45 34.96 27.56 -33.26
C LYS A 45 34.96 28.95 -32.57
N LYS A 46 34.46 30.01 -33.22
CA LYS A 46 34.55 31.39 -32.70
C LYS A 46 33.51 31.78 -31.66
N ASP A 47 32.37 31.10 -31.61
CA ASP A 47 31.23 31.50 -30.73
C ASP A 47 31.00 30.61 -29.51
N MET A 48 31.86 29.64 -29.25
CA MET A 48 31.63 28.66 -28.17
C MET A 48 32.43 28.93 -26.90
N LYS A 49 32.50 30.19 -26.44
CA LYS A 49 33.13 30.54 -25.15
C LYS A 49 32.15 30.72 -23.98
N LYS A 50 30.89 30.29 -24.11
CA LYS A 50 29.97 30.23 -22.98
C LYS A 50 29.68 28.79 -22.61
N VAL A 51 30.35 28.30 -21.56
CA VAL A 51 29.95 27.07 -20.86
C VAL A 51 28.68 27.39 -20.08
N TYR A 52 27.53 26.96 -20.57
CA TYR A 52 26.30 26.99 -19.76
C TYR A 52 26.29 25.77 -18.86
N THR A 53 26.80 25.93 -17.66
CA THR A 53 26.52 24.99 -16.57
C THR A 53 25.10 25.28 -16.08
N TYR A 54 24.13 24.54 -16.56
CA TYR A 54 22.84 24.46 -15.89
C TYR A 54 23.02 23.60 -14.65
N GLN A 55 23.38 24.22 -13.52
CA GLN A 55 23.17 23.63 -12.23
C GLN A 55 21.70 23.89 -11.87
N THR A 56 20.83 22.97 -12.21
CA THR A 56 19.50 22.88 -11.54
C THR A 56 19.73 22.19 -10.20
N ASN A 57 20.33 22.90 -9.25
CA ASN A 57 20.30 22.53 -7.83
C ASN A 57 19.02 23.07 -7.17
N GLU A 58 17.87 22.89 -7.80
CA GLU A 58 16.65 22.76 -7.04
C GLU A 58 16.51 21.25 -6.73
N GLU A 59 16.86 20.86 -5.52
CA GLU A 59 16.36 19.59 -4.97
C GLU A 59 14.84 19.63 -5.12
N ILE A 60 14.31 18.86 -6.07
CA ILE A 60 12.86 18.77 -6.25
C ILE A 60 12.31 18.36 -4.90
N ARG A 61 11.55 19.26 -4.25
CA ARG A 61 10.94 19.01 -2.95
C ARG A 61 10.11 17.74 -3.03
N LYS A 62 10.48 16.72 -2.31
CA LYS A 62 9.65 15.49 -2.20
C LYS A 62 8.37 15.85 -1.45
N PRO A 63 7.19 15.47 -1.97
CA PRO A 63 5.95 15.65 -1.24
C PRO A 63 6.01 14.90 0.09
N THR A 64 5.40 15.47 1.12
CA THR A 64 5.40 14.91 2.48
C THR A 64 4.17 14.08 2.75
N THR A 65 4.32 13.01 3.55
CA THR A 65 3.21 12.18 4.00
C THR A 65 3.25 11.91 5.50
N LEU A 66 2.06 11.84 6.10
CA LEU A 66 1.82 11.35 7.44
C LEU A 66 0.82 10.20 7.35
N GLU A 67 1.10 9.08 8.01
CA GLU A 67 0.21 7.92 7.99
C GLU A 67 -0.35 7.59 9.37
N LEU A 68 -1.64 7.33 9.41
CA LEU A 68 -2.38 6.92 10.60
C LEU A 68 -2.75 5.43 10.49
N PHE A 69 -2.70 4.69 11.59
CA PHE A 69 -2.96 3.25 11.61
C PHE A 69 -2.01 2.49 10.68
N ALA A 70 -0.72 2.79 10.76
CA ALA A 70 0.28 2.37 9.78
C ALA A 70 0.47 0.85 9.67
N GLY A 71 0.07 0.08 10.70
CA GLY A 71 0.24 -1.36 10.71
C GLY A 71 1.70 -1.76 10.49
N ALA A 72 1.93 -2.79 9.69
CA ALA A 72 3.27 -3.23 9.31
C ALA A 72 3.89 -2.44 8.14
N GLY A 73 3.29 -1.31 7.73
CA GLY A 73 3.87 -0.38 6.77
C GLY A 73 3.61 -0.69 5.30
N GLY A 74 2.60 -1.49 4.96
CA GLY A 74 2.32 -1.80 3.56
C GLY A 74 1.94 -0.56 2.74
N LEU A 75 1.08 0.31 3.30
CA LEU A 75 0.69 1.58 2.69
C LEU A 75 1.88 2.56 2.68
N ALA A 76 2.56 2.74 3.83
CA ALA A 76 3.73 3.60 3.97
C ALA A 76 4.84 3.26 2.97
N LEU A 77 5.16 1.97 2.81
CA LEU A 77 6.19 1.52 1.88
C LEU A 77 5.82 1.80 0.42
N GLY A 78 4.54 1.63 0.04
CA GLY A 78 4.07 1.97 -1.30
C GLY A 78 4.17 3.48 -1.57
N ILE A 79 3.79 4.31 -0.60
CA ILE A 79 3.89 5.76 -0.68
C ILE A 79 5.37 6.21 -0.73
N GLU A 80 6.26 5.61 0.09
CA GLU A 80 7.71 5.87 0.03
C GLU A 80 8.28 5.55 -1.36
N LYS A 81 7.92 4.38 -1.92
CA LYS A 81 8.34 3.99 -3.28
C LYS A 81 7.89 4.97 -4.36
N ALA A 82 6.73 5.61 -4.19
CA ALA A 82 6.25 6.67 -5.09
C ALA A 82 7.03 7.98 -4.95
N GLY A 83 7.95 8.07 -3.97
CA GLY A 83 8.85 9.20 -3.79
C GLY A 83 8.41 10.23 -2.77
N PHE A 84 7.44 9.91 -1.91
CA PHE A 84 7.07 10.77 -0.78
C PHE A 84 8.11 10.68 0.35
N LYS A 85 8.22 11.76 1.12
CA LYS A 85 8.96 11.82 2.39
C LYS A 85 7.99 11.59 3.54
N THR A 86 8.14 10.49 4.25
CA THR A 86 7.36 10.19 5.46
C THR A 86 7.85 11.08 6.60
N ILE A 87 6.95 11.89 7.18
CA ILE A 87 7.23 12.77 8.34
C ILE A 87 6.79 12.15 9.66
N GLY A 88 5.87 11.18 9.61
CA GLY A 88 5.43 10.46 10.80
C GLY A 88 4.52 9.29 10.46
N LEU A 89 4.49 8.31 11.36
CA LEU A 89 3.63 7.12 11.31
C LEU A 89 3.07 6.90 12.71
N ILE A 90 1.76 6.73 12.83
CA ILE A 90 1.11 6.43 14.11
C ILE A 90 0.61 5.00 14.06
N GLU A 91 1.05 4.18 15.02
CA GLU A 91 0.64 2.79 15.16
C GLU A 91 0.53 2.41 16.64
N PHE A 92 -0.58 1.80 17.02
CA PHE A 92 -0.86 1.38 18.39
C PHE A 92 -0.18 0.05 18.76
N ASP A 93 -0.18 -0.90 17.83
CA ASP A 93 0.39 -2.24 18.04
C ASP A 93 1.92 -2.15 18.12
N LYS A 94 2.47 -2.60 19.25
CA LYS A 94 3.91 -2.53 19.50
C LYS A 94 4.72 -3.33 18.50
N ASP A 95 4.30 -4.55 18.15
CA ASP A 95 5.03 -5.41 17.22
C ASP A 95 5.05 -4.82 15.81
N ALA A 96 3.93 -4.20 15.39
CA ALA A 96 3.85 -3.48 14.12
C ALA A 96 4.74 -2.23 14.13
N SER A 97 4.75 -1.46 15.22
CA SER A 97 5.66 -0.32 15.38
C SER A 97 7.13 -0.73 15.37
N ASP A 98 7.48 -1.85 16.00
CA ASP A 98 8.83 -2.39 15.98
C ASP A 98 9.21 -2.88 14.56
N THR A 99 8.27 -3.45 13.81
CA THR A 99 8.44 -3.79 12.39
C THR A 99 8.79 -2.55 11.56
N LEU A 100 8.07 -1.45 11.74
CA LEU A 100 8.34 -0.19 11.03
C LEU A 100 9.74 0.35 11.34
N ARG A 101 10.10 0.43 12.63
CA ARG A 101 11.41 0.93 13.09
C ARG A 101 12.57 0.05 12.62
N TYR A 102 12.38 -1.27 12.62
CA TYR A 102 13.41 -2.21 12.17
C TYR A 102 13.73 -2.01 10.68
N ASN A 103 12.70 -1.91 9.84
CA ASN A 103 12.88 -1.79 8.39
C ASN A 103 13.24 -0.38 7.94
N ARG A 104 12.85 0.65 8.70
CA ARG A 104 13.09 2.06 8.40
C ARG A 104 13.47 2.83 9.67
N PRO A 105 14.72 2.70 10.13
CA PRO A 105 15.18 3.37 11.36
C PRO A 105 15.02 4.89 11.36
N ASN A 106 14.96 5.50 10.17
CA ASN A 106 14.81 6.93 9.99
C ASN A 106 13.34 7.41 9.95
N TRP A 107 12.37 6.52 9.97
CA TRP A 107 10.98 6.89 10.05
C TRP A 107 10.62 7.33 11.49
N ASN A 108 9.89 8.43 11.60
CA ASN A 108 9.34 8.88 12.88
C ASN A 108 8.09 8.05 13.22
N VAL A 109 8.28 6.94 13.95
CA VAL A 109 7.20 6.02 14.35
C VAL A 109 6.75 6.34 15.77
N ILE A 110 5.52 6.81 15.93
CA ILE A 110 4.86 7.09 17.19
C ILE A 110 4.03 5.85 17.56
N ASN A 111 4.49 5.10 18.57
CA ASN A 111 3.76 3.96 19.11
C ASN A 111 2.87 4.42 20.26
N ASP A 112 1.67 4.85 19.94
CA ASP A 112 0.69 5.34 20.92
C ASP A 112 -0.73 5.20 20.37
N ASP A 113 -1.72 5.37 21.24
CA ASP A 113 -3.13 5.45 20.84
C ASP A 113 -3.36 6.78 20.10
N ILE A 114 -3.94 6.69 18.91
CA ILE A 114 -4.30 7.86 18.11
C ILE A 114 -5.21 8.83 18.88
N ALA A 115 -5.98 8.33 19.84
CA ALA A 115 -6.81 9.16 20.71
C ALA A 115 -5.98 10.15 21.54
N ASN A 116 -4.83 9.71 22.05
CA ASN A 116 -3.91 10.56 22.79
C ASN A 116 -3.28 11.63 21.88
N ILE A 117 -2.78 11.19 20.72
CA ILE A 117 -2.09 12.07 19.76
C ILE A 117 -3.04 13.11 19.18
N SER A 118 -4.26 12.74 18.81
CA SER A 118 -5.23 13.66 18.20
C SER A 118 -5.73 14.78 19.13
N CYS A 119 -5.49 14.66 20.44
CA CYS A 119 -5.79 15.68 21.43
C CYS A 119 -4.69 16.74 21.57
N LEU A 120 -3.50 16.46 21.03
CA LEU A 120 -2.37 17.39 21.04
C LEU A 120 -2.50 18.41 19.90
N LYS A 121 -1.69 19.45 19.94
CA LYS A 121 -1.53 20.38 18.81
C LYS A 121 -0.62 19.74 17.75
N LEU A 122 -1.23 19.17 16.72
CA LEU A 122 -0.55 18.33 15.74
C LEU A 122 0.52 19.08 14.92
N THR A 123 0.35 20.38 14.69
CA THR A 123 1.37 21.23 14.05
C THR A 123 2.68 21.24 14.84
N ASP A 124 2.61 21.20 16.16
CA ASP A 124 3.79 21.19 17.02
C ASP A 124 4.38 19.78 17.09
N VAL A 125 3.53 18.74 17.17
CA VAL A 125 3.97 17.33 17.20
C VAL A 125 4.80 16.96 15.96
N PHE A 126 4.37 17.40 14.77
CA PHE A 126 5.03 17.08 13.50
C PHE A 126 5.90 18.20 12.96
N SER A 127 6.03 19.32 13.69
CA SER A 127 6.83 20.49 13.29
C SER A 127 6.49 20.99 11.88
N ILE A 128 5.20 21.10 11.57
CA ILE A 128 4.68 21.57 10.28
C ILE A 128 3.59 22.62 10.49
N SER A 129 3.38 23.49 9.51
CA SER A 129 2.30 24.46 9.51
C SER A 129 0.99 23.85 9.03
N LYS A 130 -0.14 24.41 9.44
CA LYS A 130 -1.45 24.05 8.91
C LYS A 130 -1.49 24.27 7.39
N GLY A 131 -1.88 23.27 6.63
CA GLY A 131 -1.94 23.32 5.16
C GLY A 131 -0.63 22.93 4.45
N GLU A 132 0.45 22.66 5.19
CA GLU A 132 1.77 22.34 4.63
C GLU A 132 1.89 20.85 4.23
N LEU A 133 1.23 19.95 4.95
CA LEU A 133 1.25 18.52 4.65
C LEU A 133 0.67 18.25 3.27
N ASP A 134 1.40 17.49 2.44
CA ASP A 134 0.93 17.14 1.11
C ASP A 134 -0.10 16.00 1.14
N LEU A 135 0.15 14.94 1.90
CA LEU A 135 -0.71 13.76 1.98
C LEU A 135 -0.91 13.28 3.43
N LEU A 136 -2.15 13.15 3.87
CA LEU A 136 -2.53 12.33 5.03
C LEU A 136 -3.05 10.98 4.53
N SER A 137 -2.48 9.87 4.96
CA SER A 137 -2.91 8.52 4.58
C SER A 137 -3.33 7.69 5.79
N GLY A 138 -4.09 6.62 5.55
CA GLY A 138 -4.43 5.65 6.58
C GLY A 138 -5.77 4.97 6.40
N GLY A 139 -6.02 3.92 7.19
CA GLY A 139 -7.26 3.16 7.19
C GLY A 139 -7.77 2.91 8.60
N ALA A 140 -8.76 3.69 9.06
CA ALA A 140 -9.36 3.46 10.37
C ALA A 140 -10.12 2.11 10.40
N PRO A 141 -9.87 1.23 11.38
CA PRO A 141 -10.59 -0.04 11.51
C PRO A 141 -12.11 0.12 11.58
N CYS A 142 -12.85 -0.67 10.79
CA CYS A 142 -14.32 -0.60 10.67
C CYS A 142 -15.09 -0.97 11.95
N GLN A 143 -14.48 -1.67 12.90
CA GLN A 143 -15.18 -2.24 14.07
C GLN A 143 -15.79 -1.19 15.01
N SER A 144 -15.42 0.06 14.88
CA SER A 144 -15.86 1.16 15.72
C SER A 144 -17.12 1.91 15.25
N PHE A 145 -17.70 1.56 14.09
CA PHE A 145 -18.84 2.30 13.53
C PHE A 145 -20.23 1.82 14.02
N SER A 146 -20.31 0.80 14.86
CA SER A 146 -21.60 0.23 15.32
C SER A 146 -22.45 1.16 16.19
N TYR A 147 -21.93 2.33 16.59
CA TYR A 147 -22.58 3.27 17.50
C TYR A 147 -22.74 4.70 16.93
N ALA A 148 -22.45 4.93 15.66
CA ALA A 148 -22.64 6.26 15.06
C ALA A 148 -24.13 6.61 15.03
N GLY A 149 -24.51 7.65 15.75
CA GLY A 149 -25.89 8.11 15.90
C GLY A 149 -26.45 8.78 14.64
N LYS A 150 -27.70 9.27 14.73
CA LYS A 150 -28.46 9.82 13.59
C LYS A 150 -28.10 11.28 13.20
N ARG A 151 -27.10 11.90 13.79
CA ARG A 151 -26.71 13.30 13.53
C ARG A 151 -25.50 13.37 12.60
N LEU A 152 -25.52 14.30 11.64
CA LEU A 152 -24.61 14.35 10.49
C LEU A 152 -23.37 15.25 10.77
N GLY A 153 -22.59 14.96 11.82
CA GLY A 153 -21.42 15.77 12.15
C GLY A 153 -20.27 15.01 12.76
N LEU A 154 -19.10 15.66 12.91
CA LEU A 154 -17.91 15.09 13.53
C LEU A 154 -18.18 14.56 14.96
N GLU A 155 -19.06 15.23 15.71
CA GLU A 155 -19.45 14.86 17.07
C GLU A 155 -20.15 13.48 17.14
N ASP A 156 -20.83 13.05 16.08
CA ASP A 156 -21.49 11.74 16.01
C ASP A 156 -20.50 10.59 15.84
N ALA A 157 -19.31 10.90 15.33
CA ALA A 157 -18.22 9.95 15.23
C ALA A 157 -17.40 9.83 16.52
N ARG A 158 -17.70 10.63 17.58
CA ARG A 158 -16.99 10.54 18.87
C ARG A 158 -16.98 9.11 19.39
N GLY A 159 -15.82 8.66 19.85
CA GLY A 159 -15.60 7.29 20.32
C GLY A 159 -15.29 6.30 19.21
N THR A 160 -15.22 6.72 17.94
CA THR A 160 -14.73 5.89 16.84
C THR A 160 -13.29 6.28 16.45
N LEU A 161 -12.51 5.34 15.94
CA LEU A 161 -11.16 5.62 15.43
C LEU A 161 -11.19 6.59 14.23
N PHE A 162 -12.28 6.59 13.46
CA PHE A 162 -12.50 7.52 12.36
C PHE A 162 -12.59 8.99 12.83
N TYR A 163 -13.16 9.24 14.01
CA TYR A 163 -13.18 10.59 14.59
C TYR A 163 -11.78 11.20 14.73
N HIS A 164 -10.83 10.39 15.14
CA HIS A 164 -9.45 10.84 15.28
C HIS A 164 -8.81 11.12 13.91
N TYR A 165 -9.11 10.31 12.88
CA TYR A 165 -8.69 10.61 11.51
C TYR A 165 -9.21 11.98 11.05
N ALA A 166 -10.48 12.27 11.27
CA ALA A 166 -11.09 13.55 10.91
C ALA A 166 -10.48 14.72 11.69
N LYS A 167 -10.09 14.54 12.97
CA LYS A 167 -9.35 15.56 13.74
C LYS A 167 -7.99 15.90 13.12
N PHE A 168 -7.27 14.91 12.57
CA PHE A 168 -6.05 15.17 11.83
C PHE A 168 -6.32 16.02 10.58
N LEU A 169 -7.40 15.76 9.85
CA LEU A 169 -7.80 16.59 8.71
C LEU A 169 -8.10 18.03 9.13
N GLU A 170 -8.84 18.24 10.22
CA GLU A 170 -9.17 19.58 10.71
C GLU A 170 -7.95 20.38 11.17
N GLN A 171 -7.05 19.74 11.91
CA GLN A 171 -5.89 20.41 12.47
C GLN A 171 -4.80 20.67 11.43
N LEU A 172 -4.47 19.68 10.59
CA LEU A 172 -3.34 19.76 9.66
C LEU A 172 -3.73 20.32 8.29
N GLN A 173 -5.01 20.13 7.87
CA GLN A 173 -5.48 20.55 6.55
C GLN A 173 -4.55 20.13 5.41
N PRO A 174 -4.21 18.82 5.28
CA PRO A 174 -3.37 18.33 4.20
C PRO A 174 -3.93 18.72 2.84
N LYS A 175 -3.08 18.83 1.81
CA LYS A 175 -3.53 19.15 0.44
C LYS A 175 -4.44 18.05 -0.11
N MET A 176 -4.04 16.81 0.12
CA MET A 176 -4.82 15.61 -0.23
C MET A 176 -4.85 14.62 0.95
N PHE A 177 -5.85 13.76 0.97
CA PHE A 177 -5.83 12.60 1.85
C PHE A 177 -6.20 11.31 1.11
N LEU A 178 -5.69 10.19 1.63
CA LEU A 178 -6.03 8.83 1.23
C LEU A 178 -6.63 8.09 2.43
N PHE A 179 -7.89 7.72 2.34
CA PHE A 179 -8.56 6.88 3.33
C PHE A 179 -8.87 5.52 2.74
N GLU A 180 -8.23 4.47 3.28
CA GLU A 180 -8.41 3.08 2.85
C GLU A 180 -9.39 2.36 3.78
N ASN A 181 -10.22 1.45 3.21
CA ASN A 181 -11.05 0.57 4.01
C ASN A 181 -11.44 -0.69 3.23
N VAL A 182 -12.12 -1.62 3.90
CA VAL A 182 -12.69 -2.80 3.23
C VAL A 182 -13.91 -2.41 2.40
N ARG A 183 -14.13 -3.10 1.26
CA ARG A 183 -15.31 -2.89 0.39
C ARG A 183 -16.63 -2.95 1.16
N GLY A 184 -16.71 -3.81 2.20
CA GLY A 184 -17.91 -3.98 3.02
C GLY A 184 -18.43 -2.69 3.68
N LEU A 185 -17.57 -1.67 3.85
CA LEU A 185 -17.97 -0.37 4.39
C LEU A 185 -19.08 0.30 3.55
N LEU A 186 -19.09 0.08 2.23
CA LEU A 186 -20.12 0.64 1.33
C LEU A 186 -21.51 0.08 1.58
N SER A 187 -21.63 -1.15 2.08
CA SER A 187 -22.92 -1.79 2.37
C SER A 187 -23.24 -1.83 3.87
N HIS A 188 -22.29 -1.45 4.72
CA HIS A 188 -22.50 -1.41 6.17
C HIS A 188 -23.64 -0.45 6.52
N ASP A 189 -24.55 -0.92 7.39
CA ASP A 189 -25.77 -0.17 7.77
C ASP A 189 -26.51 0.42 6.53
N LYS A 190 -26.75 -0.43 5.52
CA LYS A 190 -27.44 -0.04 4.28
C LYS A 190 -26.78 1.17 3.55
N GLY A 191 -25.49 1.36 3.74
CA GLY A 191 -24.70 2.46 3.16
C GLY A 191 -24.63 3.73 4.02
N ASN A 192 -25.35 3.79 5.13
CA ASN A 192 -25.38 4.98 5.99
C ASN A 192 -24.01 5.28 6.58
N THR A 193 -23.23 4.26 6.95
CA THR A 193 -21.89 4.45 7.53
C THR A 193 -20.98 5.21 6.58
N TYR A 194 -20.88 4.79 5.31
CA TYR A 194 -20.03 5.50 4.35
C TYR A 194 -20.56 6.90 4.04
N LYS A 195 -21.88 7.09 4.00
CA LYS A 195 -22.50 8.41 3.81
C LYS A 195 -22.12 9.37 4.95
N THR A 196 -22.15 8.90 6.19
CA THR A 196 -21.71 9.70 7.37
C THR A 196 -20.23 10.07 7.26
N ILE A 197 -19.35 9.13 6.91
CA ILE A 197 -17.94 9.36 6.68
C ILE A 197 -17.73 10.42 5.61
N SER A 198 -18.42 10.31 4.47
CA SER A 198 -18.34 11.25 3.36
C SER A 198 -18.73 12.66 3.79
N ASN A 199 -19.84 12.81 4.49
CA ASN A 199 -20.31 14.11 4.99
C ASN A 199 -19.28 14.75 5.95
N ILE A 200 -18.62 13.94 6.79
CA ILE A 200 -17.60 14.45 7.70
C ILE A 200 -16.37 14.94 6.91
N PHE A 201 -15.91 14.20 5.90
CA PHE A 201 -14.82 14.65 5.03
C PHE A 201 -15.16 15.97 4.33
N GLU A 202 -16.38 16.09 3.80
CA GLU A 202 -16.87 17.32 3.16
C GLU A 202 -16.92 18.48 4.17
N SER A 203 -17.39 18.23 5.41
CA SER A 203 -17.42 19.24 6.47
C SER A 203 -16.03 19.69 6.92
N CYS A 204 -15.01 18.81 6.80
CA CYS A 204 -13.60 19.18 7.03
C CYS A 204 -13.01 20.02 5.89
N GLY A 205 -13.76 20.29 4.81
CA GLY A 205 -13.34 21.16 3.72
C GLY A 205 -12.70 20.41 2.53
N TYR A 206 -13.13 19.17 2.27
CA TYR A 206 -12.60 18.36 1.17
C TYR A 206 -13.68 17.97 0.15
N THR A 207 -13.31 17.99 -1.11
CA THR A 207 -14.04 17.31 -2.19
C THR A 207 -13.50 15.89 -2.30
N ILE A 208 -14.38 14.88 -2.33
CA ILE A 208 -13.97 13.49 -2.30
C ILE A 208 -14.30 12.72 -3.57
N GLN A 209 -13.44 11.76 -3.91
CA GLN A 209 -13.67 10.75 -4.93
C GLN A 209 -13.44 9.37 -4.32
N LYS A 210 -14.14 8.34 -4.81
CA LYS A 210 -13.96 6.97 -4.31
C LYS A 210 -13.95 5.95 -5.43
N ALA A 211 -13.20 4.87 -5.21
CA ALA A 211 -13.25 3.66 -6.05
C ALA A 211 -13.05 2.41 -5.20
N VAL A 212 -13.57 1.29 -5.66
CA VAL A 212 -13.20 -0.03 -5.16
C VAL A 212 -12.14 -0.59 -6.09
N LEU A 213 -10.93 -0.74 -5.60
CA LEU A 213 -9.79 -1.26 -6.36
C LEU A 213 -9.50 -2.69 -5.94
N ASN A 214 -9.24 -3.56 -6.93
CA ASN A 214 -8.76 -4.92 -6.66
C ASN A 214 -7.24 -4.94 -6.82
N ALA A 215 -6.52 -5.31 -5.76
CA ALA A 215 -5.06 -5.35 -5.76
C ALA A 215 -4.47 -6.19 -6.90
N TRP A 216 -5.19 -7.23 -7.34
CA TRP A 216 -4.78 -8.06 -8.47
C TRP A 216 -4.61 -7.27 -9.78
N ASP A 217 -5.35 -6.18 -9.94
CA ASP A 217 -5.27 -5.31 -11.11
C ASP A 217 -4.00 -4.43 -11.11
N PHE A 218 -3.27 -4.41 -10.00
CA PHE A 218 -2.13 -3.53 -9.75
C PHE A 218 -0.85 -4.30 -9.36
N GLY A 219 -0.60 -5.43 -10.03
CA GLY A 219 0.64 -6.19 -9.86
C GLY A 219 0.76 -6.94 -8.52
N VAL A 220 -0.36 -7.27 -7.89
CA VAL A 220 -0.41 -8.06 -6.66
C VAL A 220 -1.02 -9.42 -6.94
N ALA A 221 -0.32 -10.52 -6.63
CA ALA A 221 -0.82 -11.89 -6.86
C ALA A 221 -1.94 -12.30 -5.88
N GLN A 222 -2.92 -11.39 -5.65
CA GLN A 222 -3.98 -11.58 -4.66
C GLN A 222 -5.28 -10.85 -5.08
N LYS A 223 -6.40 -11.57 -5.04
CA LYS A 223 -7.75 -10.95 -5.11
C LYS A 223 -8.08 -10.31 -3.76
N ARG A 224 -7.87 -8.99 -3.68
CA ARG A 224 -8.13 -8.18 -2.49
C ARG A 224 -8.74 -6.85 -2.88
N GLU A 225 -10.04 -6.71 -2.66
CA GLU A 225 -10.75 -5.46 -2.94
C GLU A 225 -10.64 -4.49 -1.76
N ARG A 226 -10.37 -3.22 -2.07
CA ARG A 226 -10.31 -2.14 -1.09
C ARG A 226 -11.06 -0.93 -1.58
N LEU A 227 -11.83 -0.34 -0.68
CA LEU A 227 -12.40 0.97 -0.88
C LEU A 227 -11.32 2.01 -0.64
N ILE A 228 -11.05 2.81 -1.65
CA ILE A 228 -10.14 3.95 -1.57
C ILE A 228 -10.96 5.22 -1.72
N THR A 229 -10.82 6.12 -0.75
CA THR A 229 -11.38 7.47 -0.81
C THR A 229 -10.22 8.46 -0.86
N ILE A 230 -10.21 9.31 -1.88
CA ILE A 230 -9.26 10.41 -2.03
C ILE A 230 -10.00 11.70 -1.78
N GLY A 231 -9.43 12.56 -0.94
CA GLY A 231 -9.93 13.92 -0.73
C GLY A 231 -8.94 14.95 -1.22
N ILE A 232 -9.46 15.96 -1.88
CA ILE A 232 -8.72 17.14 -2.33
C ILE A 232 -9.29 18.33 -1.56
N ARG A 233 -8.41 19.13 -0.92
CA ARG A 233 -8.84 20.30 -0.15
C ARG A 233 -9.52 21.33 -1.08
N ASN A 234 -10.65 21.86 -0.65
CA ASN A 234 -11.56 22.64 -1.50
C ASN A 234 -10.93 23.88 -2.16
N ASP A 235 -9.95 24.51 -1.53
CA ASP A 235 -9.19 25.64 -2.10
C ASP A 235 -8.25 25.24 -3.24
N LEU A 236 -8.00 23.92 -3.40
CA LEU A 236 -7.10 23.35 -4.40
C LEU A 236 -7.83 22.59 -5.51
N LYS A 237 -9.15 22.38 -5.41
CA LYS A 237 -9.92 21.54 -6.34
C LYS A 237 -9.88 21.99 -7.80
N GLU A 238 -9.65 23.29 -8.06
CA GLU A 238 -9.50 23.80 -9.42
C GLU A 238 -8.05 23.70 -9.95
N LYS A 239 -7.09 23.38 -9.07
CA LYS A 239 -5.67 23.25 -9.38
C LYS A 239 -5.19 21.79 -9.42
N ILE A 240 -5.84 20.92 -8.67
CA ILE A 240 -5.52 19.50 -8.56
C ILE A 240 -6.60 18.68 -9.24
N SER A 241 -6.23 17.93 -10.26
CA SER A 241 -7.06 16.87 -10.84
C SER A 241 -6.51 15.51 -10.42
N PHE A 242 -7.38 14.60 -10.00
CA PHE A 242 -7.00 13.25 -9.62
C PHE A 242 -7.82 12.20 -10.38
N ASP A 243 -7.12 11.25 -10.96
CA ASP A 243 -7.70 10.06 -11.58
C ASP A 243 -7.15 8.79 -10.92
N PHE A 244 -8.01 7.80 -10.66
CA PHE A 244 -7.58 6.52 -10.14
C PHE A 244 -6.67 5.78 -11.15
N PRO A 245 -5.70 4.97 -10.66
CA PRO A 245 -4.81 4.23 -11.54
C PRO A 245 -5.59 3.25 -12.44
N MET A 246 -5.08 3.04 -13.65
CA MET A 246 -5.63 2.08 -14.60
C MET A 246 -5.09 0.67 -14.34
N PRO A 247 -5.91 -0.38 -14.49
CA PRO A 247 -5.46 -1.76 -14.33
C PRO A 247 -4.29 -2.12 -15.24
N HIS A 248 -3.33 -2.88 -14.70
CA HIS A 248 -2.23 -3.43 -15.48
C HIS A 248 -2.73 -4.46 -16.50
N LYS A 249 -2.05 -4.56 -17.64
CA LYS A 249 -2.33 -5.59 -18.65
C LYS A 249 -2.00 -6.99 -18.13
N TYR A 250 -0.86 -7.14 -17.45
CA TYR A 250 -0.45 -8.38 -16.81
C TYR A 250 -0.92 -8.42 -15.37
N LYS A 251 -1.54 -9.54 -14.98
CA LYS A 251 -2.03 -9.80 -13.62
C LYS A 251 -1.32 -11.04 -13.07
N PRO A 252 -0.48 -10.88 -12.04
CA PRO A 252 0.33 -11.97 -11.52
C PRO A 252 -0.52 -13.06 -10.84
N VAL A 253 0.01 -14.27 -10.87
CA VAL A 253 -0.56 -15.45 -10.19
C VAL A 253 0.41 -15.96 -9.12
N LEU A 254 0.01 -16.96 -8.34
CA LEU A 254 0.85 -17.49 -7.27
C LEU A 254 2.18 -18.08 -7.75
N ARG A 255 2.23 -18.64 -8.96
CA ARG A 255 3.46 -19.13 -9.56
C ARG A 255 4.54 -18.05 -9.64
N ASP A 256 4.16 -16.82 -9.95
CA ASP A 256 5.10 -15.71 -10.14
C ASP A 256 5.80 -15.28 -8.84
N ILE A 257 5.24 -15.65 -7.70
CA ILE A 257 5.72 -15.18 -6.40
C ILE A 257 6.16 -16.31 -5.44
N LEU A 258 5.85 -17.57 -5.74
CA LEU A 258 6.13 -18.68 -4.82
C LEU A 258 7.33 -19.54 -5.20
N LEU A 259 7.65 -19.69 -6.50
CA LEU A 259 8.66 -20.64 -6.96
C LEU A 259 10.07 -20.37 -6.39
N ASP A 260 10.41 -19.13 -6.16
CA ASP A 260 11.70 -18.71 -5.61
C ASP A 260 11.57 -18.07 -4.21
N CYS A 261 10.43 -18.29 -3.54
CA CYS A 261 10.18 -17.69 -2.23
C CYS A 261 11.16 -18.23 -1.18
N PRO A 262 11.86 -17.34 -0.44
CA PRO A 262 12.75 -17.77 0.64
C PRO A 262 11.99 -18.53 1.72
N LYS A 263 12.64 -19.54 2.30
CA LYS A 263 12.09 -20.26 3.45
C LYS A 263 11.85 -19.31 4.62
N SER A 264 10.71 -19.43 5.26
CA SER A 264 10.36 -18.67 6.45
C SER A 264 9.50 -19.49 7.40
N GLU A 265 9.36 -18.99 8.61
CA GLU A 265 8.52 -19.62 9.62
C GLU A 265 7.03 -19.57 9.24
N GLY A 266 6.28 -20.54 9.74
CA GLY A 266 4.84 -20.65 9.55
C GLY A 266 4.21 -21.64 10.52
N THR A 267 2.91 -21.60 10.65
CA THR A 267 2.15 -22.51 11.49
C THR A 267 1.81 -23.78 10.71
N PRO A 268 2.18 -24.99 11.17
CA PRO A 268 1.81 -26.23 10.50
C PRO A 268 0.33 -26.57 10.69
N TYR A 269 -0.21 -27.38 9.80
CA TYR A 269 -1.46 -28.08 10.09
C TYR A 269 -1.22 -29.26 11.06
N SER A 270 -2.29 -29.66 11.79
CA SER A 270 -2.26 -30.96 12.48
C SER A 270 -2.15 -32.11 11.47
N ASP A 271 -1.60 -33.27 11.89
CA ASP A 271 -1.45 -34.43 11.03
C ASP A 271 -2.78 -34.83 10.38
N TYR A 272 -3.87 -34.91 11.14
CA TYR A 272 -5.21 -35.15 10.63
C TYR A 272 -5.65 -34.18 9.54
N LYS A 273 -5.38 -32.89 9.71
CA LYS A 273 -5.75 -31.87 8.72
C LYS A 273 -4.87 -31.98 7.47
N ARG A 274 -3.60 -32.32 7.64
CA ARG A 274 -2.66 -32.52 6.54
C ARG A 274 -3.07 -33.70 5.67
N GLU A 275 -3.39 -34.87 6.28
CA GLU A 275 -3.86 -36.04 5.58
C GLU A 275 -5.12 -35.77 4.73
N ILE A 276 -6.04 -34.94 5.24
CA ILE A 276 -7.22 -34.55 4.46
C ILE A 276 -6.85 -33.62 3.30
N PHE A 277 -5.94 -32.67 3.52
CA PHE A 277 -5.47 -31.82 2.45
C PHE A 277 -4.71 -32.55 1.36
N ASP A 278 -4.05 -33.67 1.66
CA ASP A 278 -3.38 -34.52 0.65
C ASP A 278 -4.38 -35.09 -0.38
N LEU A 279 -5.65 -35.17 -0.04
CA LEU A 279 -6.73 -35.55 -0.95
C LEU A 279 -7.27 -34.39 -1.79
N VAL A 280 -7.01 -33.13 -1.40
CA VAL A 280 -7.56 -31.96 -2.09
C VAL A 280 -6.65 -31.58 -3.25
N PRO A 281 -7.12 -31.60 -4.50
CA PRO A 281 -6.32 -31.21 -5.65
C PRO A 281 -5.96 -29.69 -5.63
N PRO A 282 -4.90 -29.26 -6.33
CA PRO A 282 -4.62 -27.84 -6.54
C PRO A 282 -5.84 -27.09 -7.09
N GLY A 283 -6.19 -25.94 -6.49
CA GLY A 283 -7.39 -25.19 -6.84
C GLY A 283 -8.70 -25.74 -6.27
N GLY A 284 -8.66 -26.94 -5.65
CA GLY A 284 -9.82 -27.63 -5.11
C GLY A 284 -10.24 -27.20 -3.70
N TYR A 285 -11.28 -27.84 -3.19
CA TYR A 285 -11.85 -27.61 -1.87
C TYR A 285 -12.63 -28.84 -1.39
N TRP A 286 -13.39 -28.76 -0.31
CA TRP A 286 -14.07 -29.90 0.32
C TRP A 286 -14.98 -30.73 -0.61
N ARG A 287 -15.45 -30.20 -1.74
CA ARG A 287 -16.28 -30.94 -2.71
C ARG A 287 -15.49 -31.82 -3.66
N ASP A 288 -14.17 -31.64 -3.70
CA ASP A 288 -13.29 -32.36 -4.62
C ASP A 288 -12.60 -33.55 -3.95
N ILE A 289 -13.03 -33.94 -2.74
CA ILE A 289 -12.57 -35.09 -1.98
C ILE A 289 -13.73 -36.06 -1.74
N PRO A 290 -13.46 -37.35 -1.36
CA PRO A 290 -14.51 -38.32 -1.05
C PRO A 290 -15.54 -37.80 -0.06
N GLU A 291 -16.82 -38.01 -0.34
CA GLU A 291 -17.93 -37.39 0.39
C GLU A 291 -17.97 -37.80 1.88
N ASP A 292 -17.64 -39.06 2.18
CA ASP A 292 -17.57 -39.55 3.55
C ASP A 292 -16.48 -38.84 4.36
N VAL A 293 -15.30 -38.59 3.76
CA VAL A 293 -14.21 -37.84 4.36
C VAL A 293 -14.63 -36.36 4.58
N ALA A 294 -15.24 -35.74 3.55
CA ALA A 294 -15.74 -34.39 3.64
C ALA A 294 -16.79 -34.24 4.75
N LYS A 295 -17.78 -35.14 4.82
CA LYS A 295 -18.79 -35.13 5.89
C LYS A 295 -18.19 -35.27 7.28
N LYS A 296 -17.23 -36.19 7.46
CA LYS A 296 -16.53 -36.41 8.73
C LYS A 296 -15.75 -35.17 9.16
N TYR A 297 -15.09 -34.45 8.23
CA TYR A 297 -14.35 -33.23 8.51
C TYR A 297 -15.28 -32.06 8.83
N MET A 298 -16.29 -31.83 8.02
CA MET A 298 -17.18 -30.67 8.12
C MET A 298 -18.11 -30.72 9.32
N LYS A 299 -18.50 -31.92 9.77
CA LYS A 299 -19.42 -32.11 10.90
C LYS A 299 -20.69 -31.25 10.73
N THR A 300 -21.00 -30.41 11.72
CA THR A 300 -22.17 -29.51 11.70
C THR A 300 -22.17 -28.56 10.51
N CYS A 301 -21.00 -28.16 9.99
CA CYS A 301 -20.90 -27.29 8.83
C CYS A 301 -21.42 -27.95 7.54
N TRP A 302 -21.57 -29.28 7.49
CA TRP A 302 -22.11 -29.99 6.35
C TRP A 302 -23.51 -29.55 5.95
N ASN A 303 -24.36 -29.32 6.95
CA ASN A 303 -25.77 -28.97 6.78
C ASN A 303 -26.02 -27.45 6.76
N MET A 304 -24.99 -26.61 6.87
CA MET A 304 -25.14 -25.16 6.85
C MET A 304 -25.42 -24.66 5.43
N GLU A 305 -26.22 -23.61 5.32
CA GLU A 305 -26.45 -22.91 4.04
C GLU A 305 -25.18 -22.18 3.56
N GLY A 306 -25.15 -21.86 2.24
CA GLY A 306 -24.04 -21.16 1.59
C GLY A 306 -23.05 -22.08 0.91
N GLY A 307 -22.18 -21.50 0.09
CA GLY A 307 -21.23 -22.24 -0.77
C GLY A 307 -20.07 -22.89 -0.02
N ARG A 308 -19.69 -22.36 1.15
CA ARG A 308 -18.60 -22.88 2.03
C ARG A 308 -17.29 -23.14 1.30
N THR A 309 -17.03 -22.41 0.22
CA THR A 309 -15.89 -22.59 -0.69
C THR A 309 -14.53 -22.30 -0.05
N GLY A 310 -14.53 -21.73 1.18
CA GLY A 310 -13.32 -21.51 1.96
C GLY A 310 -12.88 -22.69 2.84
N ILE A 311 -13.72 -23.73 3.01
CA ILE A 311 -13.37 -24.90 3.82
C ILE A 311 -12.50 -25.83 2.98
N LEU A 312 -11.39 -26.34 3.53
CA LEU A 312 -10.40 -27.17 2.83
C LEU A 312 -9.97 -26.57 1.49
N ARG A 313 -9.84 -25.27 1.40
CA ARG A 313 -9.43 -24.61 0.16
C ARG A 313 -7.92 -24.73 -0.05
N ARG A 314 -7.50 -25.52 -1.05
CA ARG A 314 -6.14 -25.51 -1.60
C ARG A 314 -6.09 -24.49 -2.73
N LEU A 315 -5.06 -23.66 -2.73
CA LEU A 315 -4.86 -22.66 -3.79
C LEU A 315 -4.24 -23.31 -5.05
N SER A 316 -4.20 -22.61 -6.15
CA SER A 316 -3.58 -23.02 -7.41
C SER A 316 -2.41 -22.10 -7.76
N LEU A 317 -1.32 -22.66 -8.30
CA LEU A 317 -0.21 -21.85 -8.80
C LEU A 317 -0.62 -20.95 -9.97
N ASP A 318 -1.63 -21.32 -10.74
CA ASP A 318 -2.06 -20.61 -11.95
C ASP A 318 -3.19 -19.61 -11.68
N GLU A 319 -3.49 -19.36 -10.41
CA GLU A 319 -4.45 -18.37 -9.96
C GLU A 319 -3.82 -17.38 -8.95
N PRO A 320 -4.35 -16.16 -8.80
CA PRO A 320 -3.97 -15.29 -7.69
C PRO A 320 -4.44 -15.87 -6.36
N SER A 321 -3.75 -15.55 -5.28
CA SER A 321 -4.23 -15.85 -3.93
C SER A 321 -5.59 -15.23 -3.69
N LEU A 322 -6.39 -15.87 -2.85
CA LEU A 322 -7.52 -15.22 -2.19
C LEU A 322 -6.97 -14.25 -1.13
N THR A 323 -7.85 -13.37 -0.60
CA THR A 323 -7.45 -12.41 0.44
C THR A 323 -6.67 -13.09 1.56
N VAL A 324 -5.44 -12.63 1.80
CA VAL A 324 -4.57 -13.05 2.90
C VAL A 324 -5.26 -12.75 4.23
N LEU A 325 -5.24 -13.72 5.13
CA LEU A 325 -5.91 -13.67 6.44
C LEU A 325 -4.94 -13.26 7.54
N THR A 326 -5.49 -12.81 8.64
CA THR A 326 -4.75 -12.45 9.87
C THR A 326 -4.34 -13.68 10.70
N SER A 327 -4.79 -14.86 10.33
CA SER A 327 -4.46 -16.13 10.97
C SER A 327 -4.44 -17.24 9.93
N PRO A 328 -3.44 -18.15 9.95
CA PRO A 328 -3.31 -19.23 8.98
C PRO A 328 -4.30 -20.37 9.20
N SER A 329 -4.98 -20.45 10.34
CA SER A 329 -5.75 -21.62 10.80
C SER A 329 -7.23 -21.32 11.07
N GLN A 330 -7.90 -20.64 10.16
CA GLN A 330 -9.36 -20.42 10.26
C GLN A 330 -10.11 -21.52 9.52
N LYS A 331 -10.91 -22.32 10.25
CA LYS A 331 -11.60 -23.51 9.69
C LYS A 331 -12.49 -23.20 8.48
N GLN A 332 -13.14 -22.04 8.45
CA GLN A 332 -14.07 -21.66 7.37
C GLN A 332 -13.39 -20.96 6.19
N THR A 333 -12.12 -20.61 6.33
CA THR A 333 -11.38 -19.81 5.35
C THR A 333 -9.95 -20.31 5.18
N ASP A 334 -9.79 -21.62 4.96
CA ASP A 334 -8.48 -22.22 4.70
C ASP A 334 -7.81 -21.62 3.46
N ARG A 335 -6.48 -21.54 3.53
CA ARG A 335 -5.58 -21.13 2.45
C ARG A 335 -4.39 -22.06 2.43
N CYS A 336 -4.63 -23.30 1.92
CA CYS A 336 -3.56 -24.30 1.80
C CYS A 336 -2.64 -23.93 0.64
N HIS A 337 -1.33 -24.13 0.84
CA HIS A 337 -0.33 -23.97 -0.20
C HIS A 337 -0.65 -24.87 -1.41
N PRO A 338 -0.42 -24.38 -2.65
CA PRO A 338 -0.79 -25.13 -3.86
C PRO A 338 -0.18 -26.52 -3.97
N VAL A 339 1.06 -26.69 -3.53
CA VAL A 339 1.85 -27.93 -3.68
C VAL A 339 1.94 -28.71 -2.36
N GLU A 340 2.12 -28.01 -1.25
CA GLU A 340 2.35 -28.61 0.07
C GLU A 340 1.09 -28.53 0.94
N SER A 341 0.81 -29.58 1.73
CA SER A 341 -0.36 -29.60 2.65
C SER A 341 -0.08 -28.83 3.93
N ARG A 342 0.08 -27.54 3.81
CA ARG A 342 0.33 -26.57 4.90
C ARG A 342 -0.28 -25.21 4.60
N PRO A 343 -0.45 -24.33 5.59
CA PRO A 343 -0.72 -22.92 5.33
C PRO A 343 0.47 -22.25 4.64
N PHE A 344 0.25 -21.06 4.10
CA PHE A 344 1.35 -20.20 3.68
C PHE A 344 2.19 -19.78 4.88
N THR A 345 3.50 -19.70 4.70
CA THR A 345 4.44 -19.11 5.66
C THR A 345 4.27 -17.59 5.73
N ILE A 346 4.96 -16.95 6.67
CA ILE A 346 4.93 -15.47 6.78
C ILE A 346 5.44 -14.82 5.49
N ARG A 347 6.57 -15.31 4.92
CA ARG A 347 7.14 -14.74 3.69
C ARG A 347 6.26 -14.93 2.47
N GLU A 348 5.65 -16.10 2.31
CA GLU A 348 4.70 -16.37 1.23
C GLU A 348 3.48 -15.43 1.30
N ASN A 349 2.91 -15.23 2.49
CA ASN A 349 1.85 -14.24 2.70
C ASN A 349 2.32 -12.81 2.45
N ALA A 350 3.54 -12.46 2.84
CA ALA A 350 4.13 -11.14 2.60
C ALA A 350 4.30 -10.87 1.10
N ARG A 351 4.77 -11.85 0.33
CA ARG A 351 4.83 -11.76 -1.13
C ARG A 351 3.44 -11.64 -1.78
N CYS A 352 2.41 -12.33 -1.24
CA CYS A 352 1.02 -12.12 -1.66
C CYS A 352 0.53 -10.68 -1.41
N GLN A 353 1.11 -9.96 -0.45
CA GLN A 353 0.86 -8.55 -0.18
C GLN A 353 1.90 -7.63 -0.86
N SER A 354 2.73 -8.19 -1.74
CA SER A 354 3.81 -7.50 -2.46
C SER A 354 4.86 -6.79 -1.57
N PHE A 355 5.06 -7.26 -0.33
CA PHE A 355 6.22 -6.86 0.45
C PHE A 355 7.50 -7.43 -0.16
N PRO A 356 8.60 -6.67 -0.17
CA PRO A 356 9.90 -7.18 -0.60
C PRO A 356 10.47 -8.17 0.45
N ASP A 357 11.36 -9.06 0.02
CA ASP A 357 11.87 -10.14 0.87
C ASP A 357 12.72 -9.65 2.04
N GLU A 358 13.37 -8.51 1.90
CA GLU A 358 14.14 -7.85 2.96
C GLU A 358 13.26 -7.25 4.06
N TRP A 359 11.95 -7.09 3.84
CA TRP A 359 11.04 -6.54 4.85
C TRP A 359 10.80 -7.56 5.95
N GLN A 360 11.29 -7.31 7.14
CA GLN A 360 11.17 -8.19 8.30
C GLN A 360 9.98 -7.80 9.16
N PHE A 361 9.27 -8.80 9.69
CA PHE A 361 8.16 -8.60 10.63
C PHE A 361 8.62 -8.95 12.04
N CYS A 362 8.38 -8.09 13.02
CA CYS A 362 8.72 -8.29 14.42
C CYS A 362 7.55 -8.94 15.19
N GLY A 363 7.86 -9.47 16.37
CA GLY A 363 6.89 -10.09 17.26
C GLY A 363 6.70 -11.59 17.02
N SER A 364 5.72 -12.18 17.71
CA SER A 364 5.41 -13.61 17.60
C SER A 364 4.91 -13.97 16.20
N ILE A 365 5.00 -15.26 15.82
CA ILE A 365 4.46 -15.76 14.54
C ILE A 365 2.99 -15.35 14.35
N SER A 366 2.16 -15.44 15.39
CA SER A 366 0.76 -15.01 15.32
C SER A 366 0.64 -13.52 15.05
N SER A 367 1.47 -12.69 15.68
CA SER A 367 1.53 -11.24 15.44
C SER A 367 1.95 -10.94 14.00
N GLN A 368 2.96 -11.63 13.49
CA GLN A 368 3.43 -11.46 12.11
C GLN A 368 2.34 -11.80 11.08
N TYR A 369 1.59 -12.90 11.26
CA TYR A 369 0.42 -13.19 10.41
C TYR A 369 -0.64 -12.09 10.46
N LYS A 370 -0.94 -11.56 11.67
CA LYS A 370 -1.88 -10.45 11.87
C LYS A 370 -1.41 -9.19 11.13
N GLN A 371 -0.15 -8.86 11.23
CA GLN A 371 0.47 -7.71 10.56
C GLN A 371 0.35 -7.82 9.05
N VAL A 372 0.77 -8.96 8.47
CA VAL A 372 0.70 -9.19 7.02
C VAL A 372 -0.75 -9.20 6.52
N GLY A 373 -1.65 -9.87 7.24
CA GLY A 373 -3.07 -9.96 6.85
C GLY A 373 -3.81 -8.62 6.86
N ASN A 374 -3.47 -7.74 7.80
CA ASN A 374 -4.08 -6.40 7.90
C ASN A 374 -3.49 -5.41 6.88
N ALA A 375 -2.29 -5.64 6.37
CA ALA A 375 -1.60 -4.69 5.52
C ALA A 375 -2.37 -4.36 4.23
N VAL A 376 -2.22 -3.13 3.77
CA VAL A 376 -2.53 -2.74 2.39
C VAL A 376 -1.41 -3.28 1.49
N PRO A 377 -1.72 -3.94 0.36
CA PRO A 377 -0.68 -4.41 -0.55
C PRO A 377 0.20 -3.26 -1.05
N VAL A 378 1.53 -3.47 -0.99
CA VAL A 378 2.52 -2.42 -1.27
C VAL A 378 2.39 -1.88 -2.70
N ASN A 379 2.20 -2.77 -3.70
CA ASN A 379 2.07 -2.33 -5.09
C ASN A 379 0.76 -1.57 -5.34
N LEU A 380 -0.36 -1.95 -4.72
CA LEU A 380 -1.61 -1.18 -4.80
C LEU A 380 -1.42 0.24 -4.22
N ALA A 381 -0.77 0.32 -3.06
CA ALA A 381 -0.45 1.60 -2.42
C ALA A 381 0.46 2.46 -3.29
N TYR A 382 1.46 1.86 -3.93
CA TYR A 382 2.38 2.53 -4.86
C TYR A 382 1.64 3.15 -6.06
N GLU A 383 0.78 2.39 -6.73
CA GLU A 383 0.04 2.88 -7.90
C GLU A 383 -0.89 4.05 -7.56
N ILE A 384 -1.57 3.98 -6.41
CA ILE A 384 -2.41 5.08 -5.93
C ILE A 384 -1.54 6.30 -5.59
N ALA A 385 -0.42 6.08 -4.90
CA ALA A 385 0.47 7.16 -4.48
C ALA A 385 1.14 7.85 -5.68
N LEU A 386 1.46 7.13 -6.76
CA LEU A 386 1.94 7.75 -8.02
C LEU A 386 0.90 8.73 -8.56
N LYS A 387 -0.38 8.35 -8.61
CA LYS A 387 -1.45 9.24 -9.09
C LYS A 387 -1.65 10.46 -8.19
N ILE A 388 -1.54 10.28 -6.88
CA ILE A 388 -1.58 11.42 -5.93
C ILE A 388 -0.38 12.34 -6.17
N LYS A 389 0.82 11.79 -6.37
CA LYS A 389 2.02 12.59 -6.66
C LYS A 389 1.89 13.38 -7.97
N GLU A 390 1.46 12.72 -9.06
CA GLU A 390 1.19 13.39 -10.34
C GLU A 390 0.21 14.57 -10.16
N SER A 391 -0.85 14.36 -9.37
CA SER A 391 -1.85 15.38 -9.07
C SER A 391 -1.25 16.57 -8.27
N LEU A 392 -0.37 16.30 -7.30
CA LEU A 392 0.31 17.32 -6.51
C LEU A 392 1.36 18.11 -7.33
N GLU A 393 2.03 17.45 -8.28
CA GLU A 393 3.04 18.07 -9.16
C GLU A 393 2.40 18.92 -10.27
N SER A 394 1.10 18.75 -10.53
CA SER A 394 0.36 19.56 -11.52
C SER A 394 -0.11 20.91 -10.99
N MET A 395 0.07 21.22 -9.69
CA MET A 395 -0.25 22.51 -9.06
C MET A 395 0.68 23.62 -9.55
#